data_be10f41a4618e0dcf7ce74b8bc6f5c92
#
_entry.id   be10f41a4618e0dcf7ce74b8bc6f5c92
#
_cell.length_a   1.000
_cell.length_b   1.000
_cell.length_c   1.000
_cell.angle_alpha   90.00
_cell.angle_beta   90.00
_cell.angle_gamma   90.00
#
_symmetry.space_group_name_H-M   'P 1'
#
loop_
_entity.id
_entity.type
_entity.pdbx_description
1 polymer ?
#
loop_
_entity_poly.entity_id
_entity_poly.type
_entity_poly.pdbx_seq_one_letter_code
_entity_poly.pdbx_strand_id
1 'polypeptide(L)'
;MKKLLGINDKADINYHKFEVRLAARAVAVRHDGEIPLLHVGEGDYYKLGGGGIEQGENIETALRREMLEETGCSIEILRDIGYVIEFRTEWKLIQISFAFLAKVVREVSEPKFTEKEIKEGFRLRWVNLEDAAGELLNEGTKNYQAGFIVKRDSAILEEALRIIKTDYHGRLF
;
A
#
# COMPACT_ATOMS: atom_id res chain seq x y z
N MET A 1 -14.41 4.21 7.73
CA MET A 1 -13.34 4.65 6.78
C MET A 1 -13.88 5.63 5.76
N LYS A 2 -13.16 6.71 5.47
CA LYS A 2 -13.52 7.65 4.39
C LYS A 2 -12.90 7.22 3.06
N LYS A 3 -13.56 7.58 1.94
CA LYS A 3 -12.98 7.45 0.61
C LYS A 3 -11.91 8.53 0.41
N LEU A 4 -10.69 8.12 0.07
CA LEU A 4 -9.57 9.03 -0.22
C LEU A 4 -9.56 9.42 -1.69
N LEU A 5 -9.65 8.43 -2.58
CA LEU A 5 -9.49 8.62 -4.03
C LEU A 5 -10.32 7.61 -4.80
N GLY A 6 -10.79 8.00 -5.97
CA GLY A 6 -11.28 7.10 -7.02
C GLY A 6 -10.41 7.29 -8.26
N ILE A 7 -9.73 6.24 -8.70
CA ILE A 7 -8.87 6.25 -9.88
C ILE A 7 -9.61 5.54 -10.99
N ASN A 8 -9.85 6.23 -12.09
CA ASN A 8 -10.49 5.67 -13.27
C ASN A 8 -9.63 6.00 -14.51
N ASP A 9 -9.33 5.00 -15.30
CA ASP A 9 -8.55 5.17 -16.54
C ASP A 9 -9.40 5.50 -17.76
N LYS A 10 -10.71 5.25 -17.69
CA LYS A 10 -11.66 5.57 -18.79
C LYS A 10 -13.00 6.03 -18.21
N ALA A 11 -13.64 6.99 -18.90
CA ALA A 11 -15.02 7.39 -18.62
C ALA A 11 -16.04 6.44 -19.30
N ASP A 12 -17.27 6.44 -18.82
CA ASP A 12 -18.46 5.81 -19.46
C ASP A 12 -18.35 4.29 -19.73
N ILE A 13 -17.86 3.52 -18.75
CA ILE A 13 -17.74 2.07 -18.87
C ILE A 13 -18.81 1.37 -18.04
N ASN A 14 -19.33 0.26 -18.61
CA ASN A 14 -20.20 -0.66 -17.90
C ASN A 14 -19.36 -1.62 -17.04
N TYR A 15 -19.36 -1.41 -15.71
CA TYR A 15 -18.59 -2.19 -14.75
C TYR A 15 -19.27 -3.49 -14.26
N HIS A 16 -20.46 -3.85 -14.75
CA HIS A 16 -21.22 -5.03 -14.29
C HIS A 16 -20.50 -6.38 -14.45
N LYS A 17 -19.46 -6.43 -15.28
CA LYS A 17 -18.67 -7.65 -15.56
C LYS A 17 -17.25 -7.58 -14.99
N PHE A 18 -16.97 -6.61 -14.13
CA PHE A 18 -15.65 -6.46 -13.54
C PHE A 18 -15.55 -7.32 -12.28
N GLU A 19 -14.42 -7.97 -12.12
CA GLU A 19 -14.06 -8.63 -10.88
C GLU A 19 -13.82 -7.58 -9.79
N VAL A 20 -14.23 -7.86 -8.56
CA VAL A 20 -13.96 -7.01 -7.40
C VAL A 20 -12.89 -7.68 -6.54
N ARG A 21 -11.77 -7.00 -6.33
CA ARG A 21 -10.69 -7.42 -5.45
C ARG A 21 -10.59 -6.48 -4.26
N LEU A 22 -10.59 -7.06 -3.06
CA LEU A 22 -10.33 -6.32 -1.83
C LEU A 22 -8.87 -6.47 -1.44
N ALA A 23 -8.26 -5.40 -0.93
CA ALA A 23 -6.87 -5.38 -0.48
C ALA A 23 -6.71 -4.52 0.77
N ALA A 24 -5.67 -4.78 1.55
CA ALA A 24 -5.28 -3.97 2.70
C ALA A 24 -3.87 -3.40 2.49
N ARG A 25 -3.63 -2.16 2.96
CA ARG A 25 -2.35 -1.43 2.85
C ARG A 25 -1.99 -0.79 4.18
N ALA A 26 -0.70 -0.68 4.49
CA ALA A 26 -0.24 0.02 5.67
C ALA A 26 0.78 1.12 5.36
N VAL A 27 0.62 2.25 6.03
CA VAL A 27 1.73 3.14 6.36
C VAL A 27 2.18 2.72 7.75
N ALA A 28 3.19 1.84 7.83
CA ALA A 28 3.70 1.28 9.07
C ALA A 28 5.00 1.98 9.45
N VAL A 29 4.99 2.77 10.50
CA VAL A 29 6.13 3.59 10.92
C VAL A 29 6.95 2.85 11.97
N ARG A 30 8.26 2.76 11.77
CA ARG A 30 9.24 2.23 12.72
C ARG A 30 9.62 3.33 13.74
N HIS A 31 10.19 2.95 14.87
CA HIS A 31 10.55 3.86 15.98
C HIS A 31 11.53 4.98 15.59
N ASP A 32 12.30 4.81 14.52
CA ASP A 32 13.24 5.79 13.97
C ASP A 32 12.63 6.69 12.89
N GLY A 33 11.33 6.56 12.61
CA GLY A 33 10.59 7.35 11.64
C GLY A 33 10.63 6.82 10.21
N GLU A 34 11.23 5.65 9.97
CA GLU A 34 11.22 5.01 8.66
C GLU A 34 9.97 4.14 8.43
N ILE A 35 9.60 3.99 7.17
CA ILE A 35 8.55 3.09 6.70
C ILE A 35 9.11 2.07 5.69
N PRO A 36 8.58 0.84 5.67
CA PRO A 36 8.95 -0.14 4.67
C PRO A 36 8.23 0.16 3.35
N LEU A 37 8.98 0.41 2.30
CA LEU A 37 8.50 0.45 0.93
C LEU A 37 9.03 -0.76 0.15
N LEU A 38 8.23 -1.25 -0.78
CA LEU A 38 8.61 -2.31 -1.69
C LEU A 38 8.98 -1.71 -3.04
N HIS A 39 10.24 -1.83 -3.43
CA HIS A 39 10.69 -1.51 -4.77
C HIS A 39 10.36 -2.67 -5.71
N VAL A 40 9.69 -2.40 -6.82
CA VAL A 40 9.35 -3.35 -7.88
C VAL A 40 10.25 -3.09 -9.08
N GLY A 41 11.27 -3.95 -9.25
CA GLY A 41 12.33 -3.73 -10.23
C GLY A 41 11.87 -3.72 -11.68
N GLU A 42 10.92 -4.61 -12.06
CA GLU A 42 10.39 -4.68 -13.43
C GLU A 42 9.72 -3.39 -13.90
N GLY A 43 9.04 -2.68 -13.00
CA GLY A 43 8.34 -1.43 -13.29
C GLY A 43 9.05 -0.18 -12.79
N ASP A 44 10.15 -0.35 -12.06
CA ASP A 44 10.95 0.69 -11.42
C ASP A 44 10.10 1.69 -10.62
N TYR A 45 9.27 1.16 -9.70
CA TYR A 45 8.39 1.96 -8.84
C TYR A 45 8.38 1.40 -7.42
N TYR A 46 7.96 2.24 -6.48
CA TYR A 46 7.74 1.87 -5.09
C TYR A 46 6.26 1.66 -4.78
N LYS A 47 5.96 0.82 -3.80
CA LYS A 47 4.61 0.61 -3.26
C LYS A 47 4.62 0.44 -1.75
N LEU A 48 3.48 0.73 -1.12
CA LEU A 48 3.23 0.41 0.29
C LEU A 48 3.06 -1.10 0.47
N GLY A 49 3.49 -1.61 1.62
CA GLY A 49 3.27 -3.00 2.02
C GLY A 49 1.78 -3.34 2.17
N GLY A 50 1.46 -4.59 1.89
CA GLY A 50 0.12 -5.12 1.95
C GLY A 50 -0.36 -5.72 0.64
N GLY A 51 -1.42 -6.54 0.69
CA GLY A 51 -1.90 -7.33 -0.44
C GLY A 51 -3.38 -7.64 -0.39
N GLY A 52 -3.76 -8.72 -1.06
CA GLY A 52 -5.14 -9.16 -1.19
C GLY A 52 -5.73 -9.70 0.12
N ILE A 53 -7.03 -9.52 0.30
CA ILE A 53 -7.78 -10.15 1.38
C ILE A 53 -8.26 -11.49 0.86
N GLU A 54 -7.89 -12.58 1.54
CA GLU A 54 -8.29 -13.93 1.16
C GLU A 54 -9.72 -14.27 1.61
N GLN A 55 -10.29 -15.31 1.02
CA GLN A 55 -11.64 -15.72 1.36
C GLN A 55 -11.75 -16.16 2.83
N GLY A 56 -12.66 -15.53 3.57
CA GLY A 56 -12.87 -15.80 5.00
C GLY A 56 -11.92 -15.03 5.92
N GLU A 57 -10.99 -14.26 5.37
CA GLU A 57 -10.07 -13.43 6.14
C GLU A 57 -10.68 -12.05 6.42
N ASN A 58 -10.49 -11.51 7.61
CA ASN A 58 -10.83 -10.12 7.88
C ASN A 58 -9.68 -9.19 7.45
N ILE A 59 -10.01 -7.90 7.26
CA ILE A 59 -9.08 -6.90 6.71
C ILE A 59 -7.79 -6.78 7.54
N GLU A 60 -7.91 -6.76 8.88
CA GLU A 60 -6.74 -6.59 9.76
C GLU A 60 -5.85 -7.82 9.76
N THR A 61 -6.45 -9.02 9.70
CA THR A 61 -5.70 -10.29 9.60
C THR A 61 -4.93 -10.32 8.29
N ALA A 62 -5.57 -9.99 7.16
CA ALA A 62 -4.92 -9.88 5.86
C ALA A 62 -3.74 -8.91 5.92
N LEU A 63 -3.96 -7.73 6.50
CA LEU A 63 -2.90 -6.72 6.60
C LEU A 63 -1.69 -7.22 7.40
N ARG A 64 -1.92 -7.86 8.56
CA ARG A 64 -0.84 -8.38 9.40
C ARG A 64 -0.07 -9.51 8.71
N ARG A 65 -0.77 -10.41 8.00
CA ARG A 65 -0.15 -11.47 7.21
C ARG A 65 0.72 -10.90 6.11
N GLU A 66 0.18 -10.01 5.28
CA GLU A 66 0.89 -9.39 4.16
C GLU A 66 2.11 -8.57 4.63
N MET A 67 1.97 -7.80 5.71
CA MET A 67 3.10 -7.05 6.27
C MET A 67 4.21 -7.97 6.76
N LEU A 68 3.86 -9.11 7.36
CA LEU A 68 4.84 -10.10 7.78
C LEU A 68 5.53 -10.77 6.58
N GLU A 69 4.77 -11.11 5.53
CA GLU A 69 5.29 -11.74 4.31
C GLU A 69 6.16 -10.79 3.49
N GLU A 70 5.67 -9.59 3.21
CA GLU A 70 6.36 -8.64 2.32
C GLU A 70 7.49 -7.86 3.00
N THR A 71 7.39 -7.61 4.30
CA THR A 71 8.36 -6.75 5.02
C THR A 71 9.08 -7.45 6.17
N GLY A 72 8.67 -8.65 6.54
CA GLY A 72 9.18 -9.36 7.71
C GLY A 72 8.74 -8.76 9.05
N CYS A 73 7.83 -7.78 9.05
CA CYS A 73 7.48 -7.01 10.24
C CYS A 73 6.15 -7.43 10.87
N SER A 74 6.13 -7.52 12.20
CA SER A 74 4.88 -7.48 12.94
C SER A 74 4.48 -6.04 13.20
N ILE A 75 3.18 -5.75 13.06
CA ILE A 75 2.63 -4.40 13.17
C ILE A 75 1.52 -4.31 14.22
N GLU A 76 1.41 -3.14 14.83
CA GLU A 76 0.26 -2.69 15.61
C GLU A 76 -0.54 -1.69 14.76
N ILE A 77 -1.80 -2.00 14.47
CA ILE A 77 -2.70 -1.10 13.75
C ILE A 77 -3.18 -0.03 14.72
N LEU A 78 -2.92 1.23 14.41
CA LEU A 78 -3.29 2.38 15.24
C LEU A 78 -4.69 2.88 14.89
N ARG A 79 -4.94 3.03 13.58
CA ARG A 79 -6.25 3.48 13.06
C ARG A 79 -6.38 3.28 11.55
N ASP A 80 -7.61 3.44 11.06
CA ASP A 80 -7.85 3.53 9.62
C ASP A 80 -7.43 4.90 9.06
N ILE A 81 -6.86 4.91 7.86
CA ILE A 81 -6.59 6.10 7.06
C ILE A 81 -7.78 6.37 6.14
N GLY A 82 -8.27 5.36 5.45
CA GLY A 82 -9.36 5.43 4.49
C GLY A 82 -9.28 4.33 3.44
N TYR A 83 -9.92 4.53 2.30
CA TYR A 83 -9.85 3.58 1.20
C TYR A 83 -9.74 4.25 -0.16
N VAL A 84 -9.14 3.54 -1.13
CA VAL A 84 -9.02 3.94 -2.52
C VAL A 84 -9.73 2.91 -3.39
N ILE A 85 -10.48 3.39 -4.40
CA ILE A 85 -11.12 2.54 -5.42
C ILE A 85 -10.41 2.76 -6.74
N GLU A 86 -9.96 1.69 -7.35
CA GLU A 86 -9.29 1.67 -8.65
C GLU A 86 -10.16 0.94 -9.67
N PHE A 87 -10.49 1.59 -10.79
CA PHE A 87 -11.20 1.01 -11.91
C PHE A 87 -10.22 0.73 -13.05
N ARG A 88 -9.68 -0.47 -13.09
CA ARG A 88 -8.66 -0.92 -14.05
C ARG A 88 -9.33 -1.59 -15.24
N THR A 89 -9.65 -0.82 -16.26
CA THR A 89 -10.53 -1.26 -17.36
C THR A 89 -9.89 -2.32 -18.26
N GLU A 90 -8.58 -2.26 -18.49
CA GLU A 90 -7.86 -3.26 -19.28
C GLU A 90 -7.94 -4.67 -18.66
N TRP A 91 -8.01 -4.73 -17.33
CA TRP A 91 -8.07 -6.00 -16.60
C TRP A 91 -9.49 -6.37 -16.16
N LYS A 92 -10.48 -5.53 -16.47
CA LYS A 92 -11.85 -5.67 -15.98
C LYS A 92 -11.90 -5.87 -14.46
N LEU A 93 -11.13 -5.08 -13.74
CA LEU A 93 -10.93 -5.19 -12.30
C LEU A 93 -11.34 -3.90 -11.59
N ILE A 94 -12.12 -4.03 -10.52
CA ILE A 94 -12.34 -2.99 -9.51
C ILE A 94 -11.55 -3.41 -8.28
N GLN A 95 -10.52 -2.65 -7.91
CA GLN A 95 -9.80 -2.89 -6.66
C GLN A 95 -10.18 -1.87 -5.60
N ILE A 96 -10.49 -2.36 -4.40
CA ILE A 96 -10.74 -1.54 -3.23
C ILE A 96 -9.62 -1.82 -2.23
N SER A 97 -8.80 -0.81 -1.97
CA SER A 97 -7.67 -0.90 -1.04
C SER A 97 -7.99 -0.14 0.25
N PHE A 98 -8.14 -0.87 1.35
CA PHE A 98 -8.30 -0.31 2.70
C PHE A 98 -6.94 0.03 3.29
N ALA A 99 -6.78 1.24 3.81
CA ALA A 99 -5.50 1.75 4.28
C ALA A 99 -5.50 2.03 5.78
N PHE A 100 -4.39 1.69 6.43
CA PHE A 100 -4.20 1.82 7.87
C PHE A 100 -2.88 2.49 8.21
N LEU A 101 -2.90 3.30 9.27
CA LEU A 101 -1.72 3.75 9.98
C LEU A 101 -1.36 2.71 11.03
N ALA A 102 -0.11 2.29 11.04
CA ALA A 102 0.39 1.27 11.95
C ALA A 102 1.77 1.62 12.51
N LYS A 103 2.15 0.98 13.59
CA LYS A 103 3.52 0.94 14.11
C LYS A 103 4.17 -0.38 13.73
N VAL A 104 5.44 -0.36 13.36
CA VAL A 104 6.29 -1.55 13.35
C VAL A 104 6.64 -1.89 14.79
N VAL A 105 6.20 -3.06 15.25
CA VAL A 105 6.48 -3.54 16.61
C VAL A 105 7.87 -4.18 16.68
N ARG A 106 8.17 -5.02 15.68
CA ARG A 106 9.48 -5.67 15.52
C ARG A 106 9.65 -6.23 14.12
N GLU A 107 10.89 -6.35 13.68
CA GLU A 107 11.29 -7.14 12.54
C GLU A 107 11.41 -8.61 13.01
N VAL A 108 10.60 -9.51 12.44
CA VAL A 108 10.46 -10.90 12.87
C VAL A 108 11.29 -11.83 12.00
N SER A 109 11.36 -11.54 10.71
CA SER A 109 12.01 -12.36 9.68
C SER A 109 12.44 -11.50 8.50
N GLU A 110 13.24 -12.09 7.60
CA GLU A 110 13.39 -11.55 6.25
C GLU A 110 12.06 -11.62 5.48
N PRO A 111 11.84 -10.73 4.50
CA PRO A 111 10.70 -10.82 3.58
C PRO A 111 10.61 -12.19 2.89
N LYS A 112 9.39 -12.68 2.71
CA LYS A 112 9.11 -13.96 2.04
C LYS A 112 8.34 -13.71 0.75
N PHE A 113 9.04 -13.25 -0.26
CA PHE A 113 8.45 -12.98 -1.56
C PHE A 113 8.05 -14.26 -2.28
N THR A 114 6.92 -14.22 -2.97
CA THR A 114 6.47 -15.28 -3.88
C THR A 114 7.42 -15.39 -5.09
N GLU A 115 7.38 -16.52 -5.81
CA GLU A 115 8.17 -16.67 -7.04
C GLU A 115 7.91 -15.56 -8.07
N LYS A 116 6.66 -15.07 -8.13
CA LYS A 116 6.28 -13.97 -9.02
C LYS A 116 6.97 -12.67 -8.59
N GLU A 117 6.92 -12.32 -7.32
CA GLU A 117 7.54 -11.11 -6.77
C GLU A 117 9.06 -11.13 -6.90
N ILE A 118 9.68 -12.30 -6.72
CA ILE A 118 11.11 -12.47 -6.97
C ILE A 118 11.46 -12.19 -8.45
N LYS A 119 10.65 -12.70 -9.38
CA LYS A 119 10.83 -12.45 -10.84
C LYS A 119 10.62 -10.97 -11.19
N GLU A 120 9.66 -10.31 -10.54
CA GLU A 120 9.40 -8.88 -10.70
C GLU A 120 10.46 -7.99 -10.01
N GLY A 121 11.42 -8.60 -9.31
CA GLY A 121 12.55 -7.93 -8.67
C GLY A 121 12.16 -7.14 -7.42
N PHE A 122 11.24 -7.67 -6.63
CA PHE A 122 10.82 -7.05 -5.36
C PHE A 122 11.99 -6.95 -4.38
N ARG A 123 12.11 -5.78 -3.75
CA ARG A 123 13.10 -5.52 -2.69
C ARG A 123 12.48 -4.62 -1.62
N LEU A 124 12.70 -4.98 -0.37
CA LEU A 124 12.37 -4.11 0.77
C LEU A 124 13.35 -2.94 0.86
N ARG A 125 12.83 -1.74 1.04
CA ARG A 125 13.58 -0.51 1.32
C ARG A 125 12.98 0.19 2.52
N TRP A 126 13.81 0.55 3.47
CA TRP A 126 13.42 1.45 4.55
C TRP A 126 13.68 2.88 4.10
N VAL A 127 12.66 3.71 4.21
CA VAL A 127 12.68 5.10 3.72
C VAL A 127 12.10 5.99 4.82
N ASN A 128 12.74 7.13 5.07
CA ASN A 128 12.18 8.11 5.99
C ASN A 128 10.76 8.52 5.56
N LEU A 129 9.83 8.57 6.50
CA LEU A 129 8.42 8.85 6.23
C LEU A 129 8.22 10.18 5.47
N GLU A 130 9.03 11.20 5.76
CA GLU A 130 8.95 12.51 5.08
C GLU A 130 9.44 12.44 3.63
N ASP A 131 10.41 11.57 3.34
CA ASP A 131 11.00 11.41 2.00
C ASP A 131 10.19 10.42 1.15
N ALA A 132 9.36 9.58 1.75
CA ALA A 132 8.61 8.51 1.09
C ALA A 132 7.67 9.01 -0.03
N ALA A 133 7.16 10.25 0.08
CA ALA A 133 6.34 10.84 -0.96
C ALA A 133 7.13 11.05 -2.27
N GLY A 134 8.40 11.46 -2.16
CA GLY A 134 9.30 11.58 -3.31
C GLY A 134 9.60 10.23 -3.96
N GLU A 135 9.83 9.20 -3.16
CA GLU A 135 10.09 7.85 -3.65
C GLU A 135 8.87 7.24 -4.37
N LEU A 136 7.66 7.41 -3.83
CA LEU A 136 6.42 6.94 -4.46
C LEU A 136 6.11 7.68 -5.78
N LEU A 137 6.47 8.96 -5.89
CA LEU A 137 6.25 9.78 -7.09
C LEU A 137 7.36 9.65 -8.13
N ASN A 138 8.43 8.90 -7.84
CA ASN A 138 9.53 8.72 -8.77
C ASN A 138 9.01 8.17 -10.11
N GLU A 139 9.34 8.86 -11.23
CA GLU A 139 8.71 8.74 -12.56
C GLU A 139 8.96 7.41 -13.31
N GLY A 140 9.37 6.35 -12.60
CA GLY A 140 9.58 5.02 -13.15
C GLY A 140 8.33 4.28 -13.64
N THR A 141 7.15 4.92 -13.63
CA THR A 141 5.86 4.28 -13.98
C THR A 141 5.77 3.87 -15.45
N LYS A 142 6.48 2.80 -15.81
CA LYS A 142 6.60 2.32 -17.20
C LYS A 142 5.47 1.39 -17.63
N ASN A 143 4.54 1.02 -16.73
CA ASN A 143 3.46 0.09 -17.06
C ASN A 143 2.11 0.52 -16.48
N TYR A 144 1.05 -0.09 -17.00
CA TYR A 144 -0.34 0.20 -16.64
C TYR A 144 -0.60 0.01 -15.13
N GLN A 145 -0.07 -1.05 -14.54
CA GLN A 145 -0.24 -1.35 -13.10
C GLN A 145 0.41 -0.29 -12.22
N ALA A 146 1.64 0.08 -12.54
CA ALA A 146 2.43 1.06 -11.78
C ALA A 146 1.70 2.40 -11.67
N GLY A 147 1.06 2.87 -12.75
CA GLY A 147 0.30 4.11 -12.75
C GLY A 147 -0.85 4.15 -11.74
N PHE A 148 -1.53 3.01 -11.49
CA PHE A 148 -2.55 2.91 -10.45
C PHE A 148 -1.95 2.84 -9.06
N ILE A 149 -0.90 2.02 -8.88
CA ILE A 149 -0.26 1.80 -7.58
C ILE A 149 0.32 3.11 -7.04
N VAL A 150 1.07 3.85 -7.85
CA VAL A 150 1.67 5.12 -7.44
C VAL A 150 0.60 6.13 -7.01
N LYS A 151 -0.45 6.33 -7.80
CA LYS A 151 -1.55 7.25 -7.44
C LYS A 151 -2.26 6.84 -6.15
N ARG A 152 -2.52 5.53 -5.99
CA ARG A 152 -3.15 4.98 -4.79
C ARG A 152 -2.29 5.22 -3.55
N ASP A 153 -1.02 4.81 -3.62
CA ASP A 153 -0.13 4.81 -2.46
C ASP A 153 0.28 6.23 -2.08
N SER A 154 0.43 7.14 -3.04
CA SER A 154 0.64 8.56 -2.76
C SER A 154 -0.55 9.17 -2.02
N ALA A 155 -1.79 8.90 -2.44
CA ALA A 155 -2.98 9.41 -1.75
C ALA A 155 -3.11 8.85 -0.32
N ILE A 156 -2.74 7.58 -0.11
CA ILE A 156 -2.72 6.97 1.22
C ILE A 156 -1.66 7.61 2.10
N LEU A 157 -0.45 7.80 1.58
CA LEU A 157 0.66 8.40 2.33
C LEU A 157 0.38 9.86 2.70
N GLU A 158 -0.14 10.66 1.76
CA GLU A 158 -0.53 12.05 2.03
C GLU A 158 -1.52 12.15 3.19
N GLU A 159 -2.55 11.30 3.20
CA GLU A 159 -3.52 11.29 4.29
C GLU A 159 -2.91 10.78 5.60
N ALA A 160 -2.01 9.81 5.56
CA ALA A 160 -1.27 9.35 6.74
C ALA A 160 -0.43 10.47 7.35
N LEU A 161 0.32 11.21 6.53
CA LEU A 161 1.10 12.37 6.97
C LEU A 161 0.22 13.46 7.59
N ARG A 162 -0.94 13.73 6.98
CA ARG A 162 -1.92 14.67 7.54
C ARG A 162 -2.40 14.21 8.92
N ILE A 163 -2.76 12.94 9.07
CA ILE A 163 -3.22 12.35 10.34
C ILE A 163 -2.10 12.45 11.39
N ILE A 164 -0.88 12.08 11.05
CA ILE A 164 0.26 12.14 11.97
C ILE A 164 0.49 13.58 12.46
N LYS A 165 0.43 14.54 11.54
CA LYS A 165 0.61 15.95 11.87
C LYS A 165 -0.48 16.49 12.79
N THR A 166 -1.75 16.13 12.54
CA THR A 166 -2.90 16.68 13.28
C THR A 166 -3.16 15.95 14.58
N ASP A 167 -3.20 14.63 14.57
CA ASP A 167 -3.70 13.81 15.68
C ASP A 167 -2.59 13.32 16.62
N TYR A 168 -1.37 13.25 16.09
CA TYR A 168 -0.17 12.83 16.84
C TYR A 168 0.88 13.94 17.01
N HIS A 169 0.52 15.20 16.67
CA HIS A 169 1.41 16.36 16.76
C HIS A 169 2.78 16.15 16.08
N GLY A 170 2.79 15.39 14.98
CA GLY A 170 3.99 15.04 14.24
C GLY A 170 4.85 13.92 14.83
N ARG A 171 4.39 13.23 15.89
CA ARG A 171 5.14 12.16 16.55
C ARG A 171 4.24 10.94 16.79
N LEU A 172 4.67 9.76 16.31
CA LEU A 172 4.01 8.48 16.58
C LEU A 172 4.68 7.72 17.74
N PHE A 173 5.85 8.17 18.17
CA PHE A 173 6.68 7.59 19.21
C PHE A 173 7.21 8.68 20.15
#